data_e045c8ae56b9ed293dadf53ef74ce182
#
_entry.id   e045c8ae56b9ed293dadf53ef74ce182
#
_cell.length_a   1.000
_cell.length_b   1.000
_cell.length_c   1.000
_cell.angle_alpha   90.00
_cell.angle_beta   90.00
_cell.angle_gamma   90.00
#
_symmetry.space_group_name_H-M   'P 1'
#
loop_
_entity.id
_entity.type
_entity.pdbx_description
1 polymer ?
#
loop_
_entity_poly.entity_id
_entity_poly.type
_entity_poly.pdbx_seq_one_letter_code
_entity_poly.pdbx_strand_id
1 'polypeptide(L)'
;MEDNILTIEEVAKYLRVSDRTVYDWAQKGEIPAGKIGTVWRFKKSEVENWVNARLSSTSNKPADMQIQIRNILSPERVVFINHTTKHDALVQLADILSSAPQVKNAPELTQEILKREELMSTAIGKGIAIPHVRLSSVTDLVMAVGVCKKPITDYQTIDDEPVNLLLMIAAAYNQHSYYLKTISHFSAKFKDKTIREAIASSASEQEVYNLLARS
;
A
#
# COMPACT_ATOMS: atom_id res chain seq x y z
N MET A 1 -24.85 4.95 9.31
CA MET A 1 -25.28 5.76 8.13
C MET A 1 -25.90 4.79 7.14
N GLU A 2 -27.17 5.00 6.78
CA GLU A 2 -27.81 4.16 5.76
C GLU A 2 -27.12 4.41 4.42
N ASP A 3 -26.59 3.34 3.84
CA ASP A 3 -25.96 3.36 2.52
C ASP A 3 -27.08 3.48 1.46
N ASN A 4 -27.37 4.70 1.00
CA ASN A 4 -28.37 4.92 -0.02
C ASN A 4 -27.92 4.33 -1.36
N ILE A 5 -28.77 3.48 -1.93
CA ILE A 5 -28.54 2.89 -3.25
C ILE A 5 -29.10 3.87 -4.30
N LEU A 6 -28.22 4.27 -5.25
CA LEU A 6 -28.52 5.19 -6.33
C LEU A 6 -28.81 4.46 -7.64
N THR A 7 -29.64 5.08 -8.49
CA THR A 7 -29.89 4.69 -9.89
C THR A 7 -28.85 5.35 -10.81
N ILE A 8 -28.87 5.01 -12.11
CA ILE A 8 -28.04 5.67 -13.14
C ILE A 8 -28.34 7.18 -13.20
N GLU A 9 -29.62 7.55 -13.21
CA GLU A 9 -30.07 8.94 -13.32
C GLU A 9 -29.64 9.77 -12.10
N GLU A 10 -29.70 9.19 -10.90
CA GLU A 10 -29.26 9.85 -9.67
C GLU A 10 -27.75 10.07 -9.64
N VAL A 11 -26.96 9.07 -10.09
CA VAL A 11 -25.52 9.21 -10.23
C VAL A 11 -25.15 10.21 -11.32
N ALA A 12 -25.85 10.20 -12.46
CA ALA A 12 -25.65 11.13 -13.54
C ALA A 12 -25.92 12.59 -13.10
N LYS A 13 -27.01 12.79 -12.36
CA LYS A 13 -27.36 14.09 -11.75
C LYS A 13 -26.33 14.54 -10.72
N TYR A 14 -25.87 13.63 -9.86
CA TYR A 14 -24.86 13.89 -8.83
C TYR A 14 -23.53 14.31 -9.46
N LEU A 15 -23.11 13.60 -10.50
CA LEU A 15 -21.83 13.84 -11.20
C LEU A 15 -21.92 14.91 -12.30
N ARG A 16 -23.13 15.40 -12.61
CA ARG A 16 -23.41 16.36 -13.71
C ARG A 16 -22.93 15.86 -15.07
N VAL A 17 -23.19 14.59 -15.37
CA VAL A 17 -22.90 13.93 -16.65
C VAL A 17 -24.19 13.33 -17.23
N SER A 18 -24.12 12.78 -18.46
CA SER A 18 -25.28 12.10 -19.05
C SER A 18 -25.47 10.70 -18.45
N ASP A 19 -26.73 10.20 -18.43
CA ASP A 19 -27.07 8.83 -18.02
C ASP A 19 -26.29 7.80 -18.83
N ARG A 20 -26.10 8.08 -20.13
CA ARG A 20 -25.34 7.23 -21.04
C ARG A 20 -23.87 7.11 -20.60
N THR A 21 -23.27 8.21 -20.12
CA THR A 21 -21.90 8.20 -19.62
C THR A 21 -21.76 7.28 -18.40
N VAL A 22 -22.71 7.37 -17.46
CA VAL A 22 -22.73 6.52 -16.26
C VAL A 22 -22.95 5.06 -16.64
N TYR A 23 -23.85 4.78 -17.57
CA TYR A 23 -24.10 3.44 -18.08
C TYR A 23 -22.83 2.83 -18.71
N ASP A 24 -22.14 3.59 -19.57
CA ASP A 24 -20.92 3.14 -20.24
C ASP A 24 -19.79 2.86 -19.22
N TRP A 25 -19.65 3.70 -18.19
CA TRP A 25 -18.71 3.46 -17.10
C TRP A 25 -19.04 2.21 -16.28
N ALA A 26 -20.32 1.99 -15.97
CA ALA A 26 -20.77 0.81 -15.26
C ALA A 26 -20.53 -0.47 -16.07
N GLN A 27 -20.78 -0.42 -17.38
CA GLN A 27 -20.60 -1.55 -18.28
C GLN A 27 -19.11 -1.93 -18.45
N LYS A 28 -18.21 -0.93 -18.43
CA LYS A 28 -16.75 -1.12 -18.51
C LYS A 28 -16.11 -1.41 -17.16
N GLY A 29 -16.88 -1.36 -16.05
CA GLY A 29 -16.32 -1.51 -14.70
C GLY A 29 -15.45 -0.33 -14.25
N GLU A 30 -15.62 0.84 -14.87
CA GLU A 30 -14.86 2.07 -14.56
C GLU A 30 -15.41 2.82 -13.33
N ILE A 31 -16.65 2.57 -12.95
CA ILE A 31 -17.31 3.09 -11.76
C ILE A 31 -17.81 1.93 -10.89
N PRO A 32 -17.71 1.98 -9.55
CA PRO A 32 -18.21 0.93 -8.69
C PRO A 32 -19.74 0.82 -8.83
N ALA A 33 -20.20 -0.31 -9.38
CA ALA A 33 -21.60 -0.57 -9.66
C ALA A 33 -21.90 -2.07 -9.55
N GLY A 34 -23.15 -2.41 -9.17
CA GLY A 34 -23.67 -3.75 -9.18
C GLY A 34 -24.99 -3.84 -9.94
N LYS A 35 -25.32 -5.02 -10.50
CA LYS A 35 -26.66 -5.27 -11.07
C LYS A 35 -27.57 -5.88 -10.03
N ILE A 36 -28.76 -5.28 -9.86
CA ILE A 36 -29.86 -5.91 -9.14
C ILE A 36 -30.92 -6.25 -10.19
N GLY A 37 -31.04 -7.55 -10.50
CA GLY A 37 -31.79 -8.00 -11.66
C GLY A 37 -31.11 -7.55 -12.95
N THR A 38 -31.82 -6.76 -13.78
CA THR A 38 -31.33 -6.24 -15.05
C THR A 38 -30.81 -4.81 -15.01
N VAL A 39 -30.93 -4.14 -13.86
CA VAL A 39 -30.64 -2.70 -13.70
C VAL A 39 -29.41 -2.43 -12.86
N TRP A 40 -28.63 -1.42 -13.26
CA TRP A 40 -27.46 -0.98 -12.50
C TRP A 40 -27.87 -0.25 -11.22
N ARG A 41 -27.14 -0.54 -10.14
CA ARG A 41 -27.29 0.14 -8.84
C ARG A 41 -25.92 0.49 -8.30
N PHE A 42 -25.85 1.59 -7.55
CA PHE A 42 -24.63 2.17 -7.04
C PHE A 42 -24.80 2.48 -5.55
N LYS A 43 -23.84 2.11 -4.73
CA LYS A 43 -23.78 2.58 -3.36
C LYS A 43 -23.24 4.00 -3.34
N LYS A 44 -23.97 4.92 -2.69
CA LYS A 44 -23.60 6.33 -2.64
C LYS A 44 -22.20 6.53 -2.09
N SER A 45 -21.85 5.85 -1.00
CA SER A 45 -20.52 5.90 -0.39
C SER A 45 -19.39 5.46 -1.36
N GLU A 46 -19.63 4.43 -2.17
CA GLU A 46 -18.66 3.96 -3.16
C GLU A 46 -18.50 4.94 -4.32
N VAL A 47 -19.59 5.57 -4.76
CA VAL A 47 -19.55 6.63 -5.78
C VAL A 47 -18.82 7.86 -5.26
N GLU A 48 -19.07 8.30 -4.02
CA GLU A 48 -18.38 9.41 -3.39
C GLU A 48 -16.86 9.15 -3.27
N ASN A 49 -16.47 7.96 -2.85
CA ASN A 49 -15.07 7.55 -2.78
C ASN A 49 -14.41 7.54 -4.16
N TRP A 50 -15.11 7.04 -5.18
CA TRP A 50 -14.64 7.02 -6.56
C TRP A 50 -14.46 8.44 -7.15
N VAL A 51 -15.41 9.35 -6.86
CA VAL A 51 -15.33 10.78 -7.24
C VAL A 51 -14.12 11.44 -6.57
N ASN A 52 -14.00 11.26 -5.25
CA ASN A 52 -12.89 11.83 -4.49
C ASN A 52 -11.54 11.34 -5.00
N ALA A 53 -11.41 10.05 -5.31
CA ALA A 53 -10.21 9.49 -5.91
C ALA A 53 -9.87 10.12 -7.27
N ARG A 54 -10.87 10.41 -8.12
CA ARG A 54 -10.67 11.04 -9.43
C ARG A 54 -10.44 12.55 -9.35
N LEU A 55 -11.14 13.26 -8.48
CA LEU A 55 -10.96 14.70 -8.28
C LEU A 55 -9.64 15.01 -7.57
N SER A 56 -9.20 14.16 -6.64
CA SER A 56 -7.89 14.27 -6.02
C SER A 56 -6.74 14.00 -7.02
N SER A 57 -7.00 13.23 -8.07
CA SER A 57 -6.03 12.98 -9.16
C SER A 57 -5.97 14.11 -10.18
N THR A 58 -6.89 15.11 -10.16
CA THR A 58 -6.87 16.24 -11.10
C THR A 58 -5.87 17.32 -10.72
N SER A 59 -5.29 17.28 -9.52
CA SER A 59 -4.17 18.15 -9.14
C SER A 59 -2.79 17.56 -9.47
N ASN A 60 -2.71 16.30 -9.95
CA ASN A 60 -1.46 15.69 -10.38
C ASN A 60 -1.67 14.95 -11.72
N LYS A 61 -1.12 15.49 -12.80
CA LYS A 61 -1.02 14.82 -14.10
C LYS A 61 -0.41 13.41 -13.93
N PRO A 62 -0.94 12.35 -14.60
CA PRO A 62 -0.44 10.97 -14.45
C PRO A 62 0.99 10.76 -14.92
N ALA A 63 1.66 11.78 -15.49
CA ALA A 63 2.96 11.65 -16.11
C ALA A 63 4.16 11.84 -15.17
N ASP A 64 3.97 12.42 -13.95
CA ASP A 64 5.12 12.79 -13.11
C ASP A 64 4.88 12.66 -11.60
N MET A 65 4.16 11.63 -11.13
CA MET A 65 4.16 11.33 -9.71
C MET A 65 5.43 10.52 -9.40
N GLN A 66 6.58 11.21 -9.38
CA GLN A 66 7.81 10.68 -8.80
C GLN A 66 7.52 10.31 -7.35
N ILE A 67 7.83 9.07 -6.97
CA ILE A 67 7.72 8.63 -5.59
C ILE A 67 8.80 9.39 -4.81
N GLN A 68 8.38 10.41 -4.07
CA GLN A 68 9.29 11.10 -3.17
C GLN A 68 9.38 10.26 -1.89
N ILE A 69 10.38 9.40 -1.83
CA ILE A 69 10.57 8.47 -0.71
C ILE A 69 10.62 9.21 0.64
N ARG A 70 11.18 10.41 0.65
CA ARG A 70 11.25 11.27 1.85
C ARG A 70 9.90 11.68 2.42
N ASN A 71 8.83 11.63 1.63
CA ASN A 71 7.48 11.93 2.10
C ASN A 71 6.81 10.72 2.77
N ILE A 72 7.25 9.50 2.43
CA ILE A 72 6.64 8.25 2.91
C ILE A 72 7.49 7.50 3.92
N LEU A 73 8.79 7.73 3.93
CA LEU A 73 9.76 7.12 4.85
C LEU A 73 10.54 8.20 5.59
N SER A 74 10.66 8.08 6.91
CA SER A 74 11.58 8.87 7.72
C SER A 74 12.71 7.99 8.29
N PRO A 75 13.86 8.56 8.68
CA PRO A 75 14.97 7.79 9.24
C PRO A 75 14.57 6.94 10.45
N GLU A 76 13.66 7.44 11.30
CA GLU A 76 13.19 6.77 12.53
C GLU A 76 12.35 5.51 12.22
N ARG A 77 11.89 5.35 10.98
CA ARG A 77 11.16 4.17 10.52
C ARG A 77 12.02 3.20 9.70
N VAL A 78 13.33 3.35 9.81
CA VAL A 78 14.31 2.34 9.35
C VAL A 78 14.93 1.72 10.57
N VAL A 79 14.86 0.39 10.72
CA VAL A 79 15.31 -0.32 11.91
C VAL A 79 16.05 -1.60 11.56
N PHE A 80 16.98 -1.99 12.40
CA PHE A 80 17.56 -3.33 12.38
C PHE A 80 16.68 -4.29 13.18
N ILE A 81 16.30 -5.40 12.57
CA ILE A 81 15.49 -6.45 13.17
C ILE A 81 16.39 -7.58 13.66
N ASN A 82 16.26 -7.94 14.94
CA ASN A 82 16.99 -9.04 15.56
C ASN A 82 16.14 -10.31 15.70
N HIS A 83 14.86 -10.24 15.43
CA HIS A 83 13.96 -11.39 15.43
C HIS A 83 14.26 -12.35 14.29
N THR A 84 14.03 -13.63 14.52
CA THR A 84 14.28 -14.71 13.56
C THR A 84 13.00 -15.34 13.04
N THR A 85 11.84 -14.93 13.58
CA THR A 85 10.51 -15.38 13.12
C THR A 85 9.82 -14.30 12.31
N LYS A 86 9.07 -14.72 11.31
CA LYS A 86 8.23 -13.83 10.49
C LYS A 86 7.26 -13.00 11.35
N HIS A 87 6.57 -13.67 12.28
CA HIS A 87 5.58 -13.02 13.14
C HIS A 87 6.17 -11.88 13.95
N ASP A 88 7.26 -12.14 14.68
CA ASP A 88 7.86 -11.13 15.56
C ASP A 88 8.46 -9.96 14.78
N ALA A 89 9.06 -10.25 13.62
CA ALA A 89 9.59 -9.22 12.73
C ALA A 89 8.47 -8.32 12.16
N LEU A 90 7.33 -8.90 11.78
CA LEU A 90 6.17 -8.14 11.31
C LEU A 90 5.55 -7.29 12.42
N VAL A 91 5.42 -7.82 13.64
CA VAL A 91 4.90 -7.08 14.79
C VAL A 91 5.81 -5.90 15.11
N GLN A 92 7.13 -6.13 15.23
CA GLN A 92 8.08 -5.04 15.50
C GLN A 92 7.99 -3.94 14.42
N LEU A 93 7.93 -4.32 13.15
CA LEU A 93 7.90 -3.35 12.06
C LEU A 93 6.55 -2.61 11.99
N ALA A 94 5.44 -3.28 12.35
CA ALA A 94 4.12 -2.65 12.47
C ALA A 94 4.09 -1.62 13.61
N ASP A 95 4.72 -1.90 14.76
CA ASP A 95 4.83 -0.95 15.86
C ASP A 95 5.62 0.30 15.43
N ILE A 96 6.74 0.12 14.70
CA ILE A 96 7.52 1.22 14.14
C ILE A 96 6.67 2.03 13.14
N LEU A 97 5.95 1.37 12.24
CA LEU A 97 5.08 2.04 11.27
C LEU A 97 3.95 2.80 11.95
N SER A 98 3.43 2.27 13.06
CA SER A 98 2.36 2.88 13.86
C SER A 98 2.75 4.19 14.54
N SER A 99 4.05 4.47 14.69
CA SER A 99 4.55 5.76 15.19
C SER A 99 4.31 6.92 14.21
N ALA A 100 3.99 6.60 12.95
CA ALA A 100 3.72 7.61 11.94
C ALA A 100 2.37 8.32 12.21
N PRO A 101 2.30 9.67 12.14
CA PRO A 101 1.08 10.42 12.40
C PRO A 101 -0.07 10.08 11.45
N GLN A 102 0.22 9.46 10.30
CA GLN A 102 -0.74 8.99 9.32
C GLN A 102 -1.53 7.78 9.81
N VAL A 103 -1.00 6.97 10.72
CA VAL A 103 -1.65 5.78 11.28
C VAL A 103 -2.48 6.18 12.51
N LYS A 104 -3.80 5.98 12.44
CA LYS A 104 -4.73 6.38 13.52
C LYS A 104 -5.14 5.21 14.42
N ASN A 105 -4.87 3.97 14.00
CA ASN A 105 -5.23 2.76 14.74
C ASN A 105 -4.12 1.71 14.61
N ALA A 106 -3.19 1.72 15.57
CA ALA A 106 -2.05 0.80 15.59
C ALA A 106 -2.47 -0.69 15.71
N PRO A 107 -3.42 -1.07 16.61
CA PRO A 107 -3.87 -2.46 16.69
C PRO A 107 -4.47 -2.98 15.39
N GLU A 108 -5.29 -2.18 14.70
CA GLU A 108 -5.87 -2.54 13.39
C GLU A 108 -4.76 -2.74 12.34
N LEU A 109 -3.76 -1.85 12.29
CA LEU A 109 -2.65 -1.98 11.36
C LEU A 109 -1.93 -3.32 11.54
N THR A 110 -1.54 -3.65 12.78
CA THR A 110 -0.84 -4.90 13.08
C THR A 110 -1.67 -6.12 12.71
N GLN A 111 -2.95 -6.12 13.10
CA GLN A 111 -3.86 -7.22 12.82
C GLN A 111 -4.04 -7.45 11.30
N GLU A 112 -4.26 -6.38 10.53
CA GLU A 112 -4.50 -6.50 9.09
C GLU A 112 -3.21 -6.83 8.30
N ILE A 113 -2.02 -6.39 8.76
CA ILE A 113 -0.73 -6.83 8.21
C ILE A 113 -0.55 -8.34 8.40
N LEU A 114 -0.76 -8.85 9.61
CA LEU A 114 -0.61 -10.27 9.91
C LEU A 114 -1.60 -11.11 9.11
N LYS A 115 -2.86 -10.74 9.11
CA LYS A 115 -3.91 -11.39 8.33
C LYS A 115 -3.63 -11.40 6.83
N ARG A 116 -3.12 -10.26 6.28
CA ARG A 116 -2.74 -10.16 4.87
C ARG A 116 -1.59 -11.12 4.52
N GLU A 117 -0.61 -11.24 5.39
CA GLU A 117 0.53 -12.13 5.20
C GLU A 117 0.15 -13.62 5.32
N GLU A 118 -0.82 -13.96 6.21
CA GLU A 118 -1.36 -15.33 6.33
C GLU A 118 -2.10 -15.78 5.06
N LEU A 119 -2.83 -14.88 4.40
CA LEU A 119 -3.57 -15.19 3.18
C LEU A 119 -2.63 -15.53 2.01
N MET A 120 -1.53 -14.81 1.88
CA MET A 120 -0.55 -14.99 0.82
C MET A 120 0.74 -14.28 1.21
N SER A 121 1.85 -14.98 1.13
CA SER A 121 3.16 -14.39 1.42
C SER A 121 3.45 -13.16 0.56
N THR A 122 3.97 -12.12 1.18
CA THR A 122 4.40 -10.90 0.52
C THR A 122 5.87 -10.92 0.10
N ALA A 123 6.53 -12.06 0.25
CA ALA A 123 7.90 -12.25 -0.21
C ALA A 123 7.96 -12.26 -1.74
N ILE A 124 8.86 -11.46 -2.29
CA ILE A 124 9.06 -11.29 -3.74
C ILE A 124 10.31 -11.99 -4.25
N GLY A 125 10.94 -12.81 -3.40
CA GLY A 125 12.23 -13.45 -3.64
C GLY A 125 13.42 -12.54 -3.36
N LYS A 126 14.63 -13.05 -3.54
CA LYS A 126 15.91 -12.34 -3.31
C LYS A 126 16.09 -11.81 -1.90
N GLY A 127 15.52 -12.52 -0.93
CA GLY A 127 15.55 -12.15 0.47
C GLY A 127 14.68 -10.95 0.86
N ILE A 128 13.65 -10.61 0.07
CA ILE A 128 12.81 -9.41 0.28
C ILE A 128 11.35 -9.80 0.47
N ALA A 129 10.71 -9.17 1.45
CA ALA A 129 9.26 -9.15 1.55
C ALA A 129 8.72 -7.70 1.63
N ILE A 130 7.54 -7.49 1.06
CA ILE A 130 6.85 -6.19 1.05
C ILE A 130 5.46 -6.36 1.70
N PRO A 131 5.36 -6.47 3.03
CA PRO A 131 4.08 -6.47 3.73
C PRO A 131 3.33 -5.17 3.47
N HIS A 132 2.06 -5.25 3.08
CA HIS A 132 1.34 -4.05 2.65
C HIS A 132 -0.16 -4.14 2.87
N VAL A 133 -0.79 -3.03 3.31
CA VAL A 133 -2.23 -2.92 3.53
C VAL A 133 -2.77 -1.56 3.12
N ARG A 134 -4.09 -1.48 2.89
CA ARG A 134 -4.82 -0.22 2.79
C ARG A 134 -5.93 -0.22 3.82
N LEU A 135 -6.00 0.85 4.62
CA LEU A 135 -6.91 0.97 5.75
C LEU A 135 -7.60 2.35 5.77
N SER A 136 -8.81 2.40 6.29
CA SER A 136 -9.51 3.67 6.52
C SER A 136 -8.91 4.46 7.68
N SER A 137 -8.22 3.79 8.59
CA SER A 137 -7.49 4.39 9.71
C SER A 137 -6.11 4.93 9.33
N VAL A 138 -5.71 4.81 8.08
CA VAL A 138 -4.50 5.41 7.53
C VAL A 138 -4.89 6.59 6.64
N THR A 139 -4.33 7.77 6.91
CA THR A 139 -4.71 9.02 6.24
C THR A 139 -3.87 9.33 5.00
N ASP A 140 -2.65 8.80 4.93
CA ASP A 140 -1.74 8.97 3.80
C ASP A 140 -0.76 7.79 3.74
N LEU A 141 -0.13 7.57 2.55
CA LEU A 141 0.82 6.50 2.36
C LEU A 141 2.05 6.69 3.24
N VAL A 142 2.42 5.64 3.95
CA VAL A 142 3.55 5.62 4.87
C VAL A 142 4.29 4.29 4.80
N MET A 143 5.59 4.31 5.06
CA MET A 143 6.47 3.15 4.97
C MET A 143 7.40 3.03 6.18
N ALA A 144 7.70 1.77 6.55
CA ALA A 144 8.79 1.42 7.45
C ALA A 144 9.67 0.33 6.80
N VAL A 145 10.94 0.33 7.15
CA VAL A 145 11.92 -0.60 6.59
C VAL A 145 12.65 -1.33 7.72
N GLY A 146 12.66 -2.66 7.63
CA GLY A 146 13.38 -3.52 8.55
C GLY A 146 14.49 -4.28 7.83
N VAL A 147 15.74 -4.12 8.29
CA VAL A 147 16.89 -4.91 7.83
C VAL A 147 17.16 -5.99 8.87
N CYS A 148 16.98 -7.25 8.50
CA CYS A 148 17.15 -8.36 9.43
C CYS A 148 18.63 -8.69 9.62
N LYS A 149 19.11 -8.60 10.86
CA LYS A 149 20.50 -8.99 11.20
C LYS A 149 20.71 -10.50 11.12
N LYS A 150 19.65 -11.27 11.27
CA LYS A 150 19.60 -12.71 11.00
C LYS A 150 18.47 -12.95 10.00
N PRO A 151 18.70 -13.75 8.96
CA PRO A 151 17.67 -14.06 7.97
C PRO A 151 16.46 -14.74 8.62
N ILE A 152 15.27 -14.40 8.15
CA ILE A 152 14.00 -14.99 8.57
C ILE A 152 13.70 -16.16 7.64
N THR A 153 13.69 -17.38 8.18
CA THR A 153 13.59 -18.62 7.38
C THR A 153 12.19 -19.19 7.29
N ASP A 154 11.24 -18.68 8.08
CA ASP A 154 9.84 -19.13 8.11
C ASP A 154 8.90 -18.35 7.16
N TYR A 155 9.46 -17.54 6.24
CA TYR A 155 8.73 -16.98 5.11
C TYR A 155 8.54 -18.03 4.01
N GLN A 156 7.34 -18.06 3.43
CA GLN A 156 7.11 -18.76 2.16
C GLN A 156 7.64 -17.86 1.02
N THR A 157 8.75 -18.23 0.43
CA THR A 157 9.40 -17.48 -0.66
C THR A 157 9.29 -18.22 -1.99
N ILE A 158 9.44 -17.51 -3.11
CA ILE A 158 9.33 -18.08 -4.46
C ILE A 158 10.64 -18.70 -4.95
N ASP A 159 11.76 -18.46 -4.25
CA ASP A 159 13.13 -18.87 -4.62
C ASP A 159 13.89 -19.53 -3.48
N ASP A 160 13.19 -19.92 -2.41
CA ASP A 160 13.73 -20.53 -1.18
C ASP A 160 14.81 -19.67 -0.47
N GLU A 161 15.04 -18.43 -0.89
CA GLU A 161 15.92 -17.51 -0.19
C GLU A 161 15.26 -16.96 1.07
N PRO A 162 15.90 -17.02 2.26
CA PRO A 162 15.35 -16.48 3.48
C PRO A 162 15.26 -14.94 3.42
N VAL A 163 14.25 -14.37 4.06
CA VAL A 163 13.99 -12.92 4.04
C VAL A 163 14.96 -12.19 4.99
N ASN A 164 15.62 -11.16 4.48
CA ASN A 164 16.52 -10.30 5.23
C ASN A 164 16.19 -8.80 5.10
N LEU A 165 15.22 -8.44 4.25
CA LEU A 165 14.74 -7.08 4.07
C LEU A 165 13.22 -7.05 4.03
N LEU A 166 12.63 -6.26 4.91
CA LEU A 166 11.19 -6.03 5.00
C LEU A 166 10.87 -4.58 4.67
N LEU A 167 9.93 -4.35 3.73
CA LEU A 167 9.36 -3.04 3.44
C LEU A 167 7.88 -3.05 3.74
N MET A 168 7.50 -2.52 4.88
CA MET A 168 6.09 -2.44 5.27
C MET A 168 5.47 -1.13 4.77
N ILE A 169 4.34 -1.24 4.06
CA ILE A 169 3.64 -0.12 3.45
C ILE A 169 2.19 -0.10 3.93
N ALA A 170 1.74 1.04 4.46
CA ALA A 170 0.34 1.29 4.73
C ALA A 170 -0.14 2.52 3.94
N ALA A 171 -1.37 2.48 3.45
CA ALA A 171 -1.96 3.57 2.66
C ALA A 171 -3.45 3.74 2.95
N ALA A 172 -3.98 4.93 2.67
CA ALA A 172 -5.40 5.17 2.69
C ALA A 172 -6.12 4.43 1.53
N TYR A 173 -7.40 4.10 1.72
CA TYR A 173 -8.18 3.39 0.68
C TYR A 173 -8.23 4.12 -0.66
N ASN A 174 -8.26 5.45 -0.66
CA ASN A 174 -8.33 6.29 -1.85
C ASN A 174 -6.98 6.44 -2.59
N GLN A 175 -5.89 5.87 -2.08
CA GLN A 175 -4.54 5.98 -2.66
C GLN A 175 -4.10 4.75 -3.47
N HIS A 176 -5.05 4.02 -4.06
CA HIS A 176 -4.77 2.76 -4.76
C HIS A 176 -3.65 2.85 -5.81
N SER A 177 -3.71 3.86 -6.67
CA SER A 177 -2.68 4.03 -7.74
C SER A 177 -1.30 4.36 -7.18
N TYR A 178 -1.22 5.23 -6.16
CA TYR A 178 0.04 5.60 -5.53
C TYR A 178 0.66 4.43 -4.75
N TYR A 179 -0.17 3.71 -4.03
CA TYR A 179 0.19 2.48 -3.33
C TYR A 179 0.79 1.41 -4.26
N LEU A 180 0.12 1.09 -5.38
CA LEU A 180 0.63 0.12 -6.34
C LEU A 180 1.93 0.59 -7.02
N LYS A 181 2.04 1.88 -7.36
CA LYS A 181 3.28 2.45 -7.90
C LYS A 181 4.43 2.33 -6.91
N THR A 182 4.18 2.56 -5.62
CA THR A 182 5.20 2.43 -4.57
C THR A 182 5.70 0.99 -4.45
N ILE A 183 4.81 0.00 -4.41
CA ILE A 183 5.19 -1.41 -4.37
C ILE A 183 6.01 -1.78 -5.62
N SER A 184 5.54 -1.39 -6.82
CA SER A 184 6.24 -1.64 -8.08
C SER A 184 7.62 -0.98 -8.13
N HIS A 185 7.75 0.26 -7.66
CA HIS A 185 9.02 0.97 -7.60
C HIS A 185 10.06 0.23 -6.77
N PHE A 186 9.70 -0.16 -5.53
CA PHE A 186 10.62 -0.89 -4.68
C PHE A 186 10.91 -2.29 -5.19
N SER A 187 9.91 -3.00 -5.72
CA SER A 187 10.12 -4.30 -6.36
C SER A 187 11.10 -4.22 -7.53
N ALA A 188 11.05 -3.15 -8.33
CA ALA A 188 12.00 -2.91 -9.41
C ALA A 188 13.39 -2.52 -8.89
N LYS A 189 13.47 -1.61 -7.91
CA LYS A 189 14.72 -1.15 -7.30
C LYS A 189 15.52 -2.30 -6.70
N PHE A 190 14.85 -3.25 -6.05
CA PHE A 190 15.49 -4.41 -5.43
C PHE A 190 15.83 -5.57 -6.39
N LYS A 191 15.53 -5.44 -7.69
CA LYS A 191 16.13 -6.33 -8.68
C LYS A 191 17.64 -6.13 -8.78
N ASP A 192 18.12 -4.91 -8.49
CA ASP A 192 19.55 -4.60 -8.46
C ASP A 192 20.20 -5.23 -7.22
N LYS A 193 21.13 -6.14 -7.48
CA LYS A 193 21.91 -6.85 -6.44
C LYS A 193 22.78 -5.88 -5.65
N THR A 194 23.35 -4.86 -6.31
CA THR A 194 24.26 -3.89 -5.68
C THR A 194 23.53 -3.11 -4.59
N ILE A 195 22.27 -2.74 -4.82
CA ILE A 195 21.45 -2.03 -3.83
C ILE A 195 21.15 -2.94 -2.63
N ARG A 196 20.81 -4.20 -2.87
CA ARG A 196 20.55 -5.16 -1.78
C ARG A 196 21.78 -5.40 -0.92
N GLU A 197 22.94 -5.59 -1.54
CA GLU A 197 24.22 -5.79 -0.84
C GLU A 197 24.63 -4.54 -0.05
N ALA A 198 24.45 -3.36 -0.61
CA ALA A 198 24.71 -2.09 0.07
C ALA A 198 23.81 -1.92 1.31
N ILE A 199 22.51 -2.27 1.22
CA ILE A 199 21.60 -2.24 2.36
C ILE A 199 22.01 -3.27 3.43
N ALA A 200 22.32 -4.49 3.01
CA ALA A 200 22.69 -5.57 3.93
C ALA A 200 24.00 -5.26 4.68
N SER A 201 24.94 -4.56 4.05
CA SER A 201 26.23 -4.17 4.63
C SER A 201 26.20 -2.83 5.37
N SER A 202 25.07 -2.11 5.39
CA SER A 202 24.96 -0.82 6.07
C SER A 202 25.21 -0.96 7.57
N ALA A 203 26.00 -0.05 8.11
CA ALA A 203 26.37 -0.02 9.53
C ALA A 203 25.32 0.71 10.39
N SER A 204 24.45 1.54 9.77
CA SER A 204 23.42 2.33 10.47
C SER A 204 22.12 2.42 9.68
N GLU A 205 21.03 2.64 10.41
CA GLU A 205 19.71 2.89 9.85
C GLU A 205 19.70 4.13 8.93
N GLN A 206 20.51 5.14 9.28
CA GLN A 206 20.64 6.35 8.47
C GLN A 206 21.28 6.07 7.09
N GLU A 207 22.24 5.15 7.00
CA GLU A 207 22.83 4.72 5.73
C GLU A 207 21.77 4.02 4.86
N VAL A 208 20.99 3.12 5.46
CA VAL A 208 19.87 2.44 4.76
C VAL A 208 18.88 3.45 4.23
N TYR A 209 18.46 4.41 5.09
CA TYR A 209 17.57 5.48 4.67
C TYR A 209 18.13 6.27 3.48
N ASN A 210 19.40 6.66 3.53
CA ASN A 210 20.05 7.41 2.46
C ASN A 210 20.12 6.63 1.14
N LEU A 211 20.38 5.31 1.19
CA LEU A 211 20.37 4.43 0.01
C LEU A 211 18.97 4.32 -0.61
N LEU A 212 17.93 4.28 0.21
CA LEU A 212 16.55 4.21 -0.25
C LEU A 212 16.07 5.56 -0.80
N ALA A 213 16.44 6.68 -0.15
CA ALA A 213 16.02 8.02 -0.52
C ALA A 213 16.73 8.61 -1.74
N ARG A 214 17.81 7.97 -2.22
CA ARG A 214 18.46 8.30 -3.49
C ARG A 214 17.67 7.67 -4.63
N SER A 215 16.83 8.44 -5.28
CA SER A 215 16.07 8.05 -6.49
C SER A 215 16.72 8.62 -7.71
#